data_482eb5f97a6f7f03b94e4bfe68d1b085
#
_entry.id   482eb5f97a6f7f03b94e4bfe68d1b085
#
_cell.length_a   1.000
_cell.length_b   1.000
_cell.length_c   1.000
_cell.angle_alpha   90.00
_cell.angle_beta   90.00
_cell.angle_gamma   90.00
#
_symmetry.space_group_name_H-M   'P 1'
#
loop_
_entity.id
_entity.type
_entity.pdbx_description
1 polymer ?
#
loop_
_entity_poly.entity_id
_entity_poly.type
_entity_poly.pdbx_seq_one_letter_code
_entity_poly.pdbx_strand_id
1 'polypeptide(L)'
;MLNTLVNDGSIHIGTSAQKFNVGERTIRYDLDVIADYISTKLQHQGLMIKNNIAHLMINQDEIQDLRLEEMDNDYYEIKISSEERMIMILYDLCWATDKMTIQQFADKYFVSRGTINSDFIEIKKWCHKRHIPLVSLKGKGIYIDATEKQRRAYLSELIRSSTKLDHYKDFIFIEWFKDIDVETIKTIVTKAEKKYGIWLTDIAFEGLSIHLALSIKRYQSHNI
;
A
#
# COMPACT_ATOMS: atom_id res chain seq x y z
N MET A 1 -14.09 3.43 4.08
CA MET A 1 -15.39 3.84 4.67
C MET A 1 -15.78 5.26 4.30
N LEU A 2 -14.91 6.28 4.40
CA LEU A 2 -15.24 7.66 4.02
C LEU A 2 -15.73 7.75 2.57
N ASN A 3 -15.03 7.16 1.61
CA ASN A 3 -15.48 7.13 0.21
C ASN A 3 -16.86 6.49 -0.01
N THR A 4 -17.21 5.46 0.76
CA THR A 4 -18.55 4.85 0.72
C THR A 4 -19.60 5.81 1.28
N LEU A 5 -19.30 6.48 2.40
CA LEU A 5 -20.19 7.51 2.97
C LEU A 5 -20.42 8.66 2.00
N VAL A 6 -19.36 9.14 1.36
CA VAL A 6 -19.42 10.25 0.39
C VAL A 6 -20.21 9.86 -0.87
N ASN A 7 -20.09 8.62 -1.34
CA ASN A 7 -20.79 8.17 -2.55
C ASN A 7 -22.24 7.75 -2.28
N ASP A 8 -22.48 7.03 -1.17
CA ASP A 8 -23.77 6.40 -0.88
C ASP A 8 -24.61 7.19 0.14
N GLY A 9 -24.02 8.22 0.76
CA GLY A 9 -24.65 9.06 1.78
C GLY A 9 -24.87 8.37 3.13
N SER A 10 -24.72 7.04 3.20
CA SER A 10 -24.90 6.27 4.44
C SER A 10 -24.19 4.92 4.42
N ILE A 11 -23.88 4.39 5.61
CA ILE A 11 -23.26 3.08 5.82
C ILE A 11 -24.00 2.31 6.91
N HIS A 12 -24.35 1.05 6.63
CA HIS A 12 -24.88 0.14 7.64
C HIS A 12 -23.74 -0.57 8.38
N ILE A 13 -23.67 -0.41 9.70
CA ILE A 13 -22.55 -0.87 10.54
C ILE A 13 -22.36 -2.40 10.44
N GLY A 14 -23.45 -3.18 10.57
CA GLY A 14 -23.38 -4.64 10.50
C GLY A 14 -22.92 -5.16 9.15
N THR A 15 -23.40 -4.58 8.05
CA THR A 15 -22.99 -4.97 6.69
C THR A 15 -21.54 -4.62 6.45
N SER A 16 -21.09 -3.46 6.93
CA SER A 16 -19.68 -3.04 6.83
C SER A 16 -18.76 -3.93 7.66
N ALA A 17 -19.19 -4.34 8.85
CA ALA A 17 -18.45 -5.28 9.69
C ALA A 17 -18.18 -6.61 8.96
N GLN A 18 -19.21 -7.15 8.28
CA GLN A 18 -19.06 -8.34 7.44
C GLN A 18 -18.16 -8.11 6.24
N LYS A 19 -18.36 -7.00 5.51
CA LYS A 19 -17.58 -6.64 4.31
C LYS A 19 -16.09 -6.49 4.61
N PHE A 20 -15.74 -5.87 5.75
CA PHE A 20 -14.35 -5.65 6.16
C PHE A 20 -13.78 -6.74 7.07
N ASN A 21 -14.58 -7.79 7.36
CA ASN A 21 -14.21 -8.90 8.25
C ASN A 21 -13.69 -8.43 9.62
N VAL A 22 -14.39 -7.47 10.24
CA VAL A 22 -14.10 -6.91 11.55
C VAL A 22 -15.33 -6.87 12.44
N GLY A 23 -15.17 -6.62 13.74
CA GLY A 23 -16.29 -6.45 14.66
C GLY A 23 -17.03 -5.13 14.45
N GLU A 24 -18.34 -5.06 14.76
CA GLU A 24 -19.12 -3.81 14.71
C GLU A 24 -18.52 -2.71 15.59
N ARG A 25 -17.86 -3.08 16.69
CA ARG A 25 -17.16 -2.13 17.56
C ARG A 25 -16.03 -1.40 16.82
N THR A 26 -15.30 -2.11 15.97
CA THR A 26 -14.24 -1.53 15.14
C THR A 26 -14.84 -0.55 14.14
N ILE A 27 -15.94 -0.93 13.48
CA ILE A 27 -16.65 -0.02 12.55
C ILE A 27 -17.13 1.26 13.26
N ARG A 28 -17.66 1.14 14.49
CA ARG A 28 -18.08 2.32 15.26
C ARG A 28 -16.90 3.21 15.60
N TYR A 29 -15.80 2.64 16.05
CA TYR A 29 -14.59 3.41 16.32
C TYR A 29 -14.08 4.14 15.07
N ASP A 30 -14.07 3.48 13.92
CA ASP A 30 -13.66 4.10 12.66
C ASP A 30 -14.63 5.21 12.22
N LEU A 31 -15.95 5.04 12.48
CA LEU A 31 -16.94 6.07 12.22
C LEU A 31 -16.79 7.28 13.17
N ASP A 32 -16.41 7.05 14.42
CA ASP A 32 -16.12 8.15 15.38
C ASP A 32 -14.91 8.96 14.90
N VAL A 33 -13.85 8.31 14.42
CA VAL A 33 -12.67 8.96 13.83
C VAL A 33 -13.06 9.79 12.59
N ILE A 34 -13.91 9.24 11.71
CA ILE A 34 -14.44 9.96 10.55
C ILE A 34 -15.30 11.16 10.97
N ALA A 35 -16.14 11.01 11.99
CA ALA A 35 -16.97 12.07 12.50
C ALA A 35 -16.13 13.23 13.07
N ASP A 36 -15.10 12.91 13.86
CA ASP A 36 -14.16 13.88 14.39
C ASP A 36 -13.41 14.62 13.28
N TYR A 37 -12.99 13.90 12.26
CA TYR A 37 -12.34 14.48 11.08
C TYR A 37 -13.26 15.49 10.38
N ILE A 38 -14.47 15.06 10.00
CA ILE A 38 -15.44 15.92 9.31
C ILE A 38 -15.78 17.15 10.16
N SER A 39 -16.02 16.96 11.48
CA SER A 39 -16.37 18.05 12.36
C SER A 39 -15.23 19.05 12.56
N THR A 40 -13.99 18.59 12.58
CA THR A 40 -12.81 19.47 12.67
C THR A 40 -12.64 20.31 11.41
N LYS A 41 -12.91 19.73 10.25
CA LYS A 41 -12.75 20.39 8.95
C LYS A 41 -13.87 21.37 8.65
N LEU A 42 -15.10 20.94 8.81
CA LEU A 42 -16.28 21.73 8.47
C LEU A 42 -16.79 22.60 9.64
N GLN A 43 -16.20 22.46 10.83
CA GLN A 43 -16.61 23.16 12.08
C GLN A 43 -18.06 22.92 12.49
N HIS A 44 -18.65 21.81 12.03
CA HIS A 44 -19.99 21.35 12.47
C HIS A 44 -20.08 19.81 12.40
N GLN A 45 -21.13 19.24 13.00
CA GLN A 45 -21.34 17.80 13.00
C GLN A 45 -21.78 17.31 11.61
N GLY A 46 -20.89 16.65 10.88
CA GLY A 46 -21.15 16.16 9.52
C GLY A 46 -21.52 14.67 9.43
N LEU A 47 -21.55 13.92 10.55
CA LEU A 47 -21.94 12.51 10.59
C LEU A 47 -22.86 12.22 11.75
N MET A 48 -23.93 11.44 11.52
CA MET A 48 -24.87 11.01 12.56
C MET A 48 -25.11 9.50 12.48
N ILE A 49 -25.02 8.81 13.63
CA ILE A 49 -25.31 7.38 13.71
C ILE A 49 -26.67 7.19 14.35
N LYS A 50 -27.61 6.56 13.63
CA LYS A 50 -28.94 6.20 14.10
C LYS A 50 -29.34 4.81 13.61
N ASN A 51 -29.91 3.98 14.49
CA ASN A 51 -30.39 2.62 14.14
C ASN A 51 -29.34 1.76 13.43
N ASN A 52 -28.09 1.78 13.89
CA ASN A 52 -26.97 1.04 13.30
C ASN A 52 -26.59 1.48 11.88
N ILE A 53 -27.03 2.67 11.45
CA ILE A 53 -26.69 3.30 10.18
C ILE A 53 -26.00 4.62 10.47
N ALA A 54 -24.86 4.85 9.86
CA ALA A 54 -24.17 6.14 9.84
C ALA A 54 -24.63 6.93 8.61
N HIS A 55 -25.14 8.13 8.82
CA HIS A 55 -25.61 9.04 7.79
C HIS A 55 -24.67 10.23 7.66
N LEU A 56 -24.27 10.54 6.43
CA LEU A 56 -23.52 11.73 6.11
C LEU A 56 -24.48 12.94 6.05
N MET A 57 -24.18 13.98 6.83
CA MET A 57 -25.03 15.16 7.04
C MET A 57 -24.37 16.42 6.48
N ILE A 58 -23.78 16.33 5.30
CA ILE A 58 -23.07 17.42 4.61
C ILE A 58 -23.61 17.59 3.19
N ASN A 59 -23.48 18.80 2.63
CA ASN A 59 -23.94 19.12 1.30
C ASN A 59 -22.88 18.80 0.22
N GLN A 60 -23.24 19.01 -1.07
CA GLN A 60 -22.36 18.69 -2.20
C GLN A 60 -21.09 19.56 -2.25
N ASP A 61 -21.17 20.82 -1.84
CA ASP A 61 -20.02 21.73 -1.84
C ASP A 61 -19.03 21.31 -0.75
N GLU A 62 -19.52 20.95 0.44
CA GLU A 62 -18.72 20.42 1.53
C GLU A 62 -18.08 19.06 1.19
N ILE A 63 -18.77 18.22 0.41
CA ILE A 63 -18.20 16.98 -0.13
C ILE A 63 -17.04 17.31 -1.08
N GLN A 64 -17.18 18.35 -1.89
CA GLN A 64 -16.14 18.75 -2.83
C GLN A 64 -14.94 19.33 -2.12
N ASP A 65 -15.13 20.11 -1.08
CA ASP A 65 -14.07 20.64 -0.22
C ASP A 65 -13.29 19.52 0.47
N LEU A 66 -13.98 18.52 1.02
CA LEU A 66 -13.35 17.33 1.60
C LEU A 66 -12.55 16.53 0.56
N ARG A 67 -13.05 16.39 -0.67
CA ARG A 67 -12.37 15.68 -1.75
C ARG A 67 -11.14 16.42 -2.29
N LEU A 68 -11.19 17.74 -2.39
CA LEU A 68 -10.05 18.55 -2.83
C LEU A 68 -8.90 18.48 -1.82
N GLU A 69 -9.20 18.47 -0.53
CA GLU A 69 -8.19 18.30 0.52
C GLU A 69 -7.65 16.87 0.61
N GLU A 70 -8.44 15.85 0.26
CA GLU A 70 -7.92 14.47 0.12
C GLU A 70 -6.86 14.37 -0.99
N MET A 71 -6.93 15.19 -2.02
CA MET A 71 -5.92 15.23 -3.09
C MET A 71 -4.64 15.98 -2.68
N ASP A 72 -4.75 16.92 -1.73
CA ASP A 72 -3.60 17.71 -1.22
C ASP A 72 -2.96 17.13 0.05
N ASN A 73 -3.70 16.33 0.80
CA ASN A 73 -3.23 15.68 2.02
C ASN A 73 -2.89 14.21 1.79
N ASP A 74 -1.71 13.94 1.23
CA ASP A 74 -1.05 12.62 1.19
C ASP A 74 -0.73 12.04 2.60
N TYR A 75 -1.35 12.58 3.66
CA TYR A 75 -1.09 12.23 5.07
C TYR A 75 -2.31 11.77 5.85
N TYR A 76 -3.26 11.09 5.20
CA TYR A 76 -4.17 10.28 6.02
C TYR A 76 -3.46 8.97 6.37
N GLU A 77 -3.41 8.69 7.68
CA GLU A 77 -3.16 7.37 8.24
C GLU A 77 -4.11 6.36 7.59
N ILE A 78 -3.81 5.97 6.35
CA ILE A 78 -4.35 4.75 5.77
C ILE A 78 -3.89 3.70 6.76
N LYS A 79 -4.80 3.16 7.57
CA LYS A 79 -4.50 1.98 8.40
C LYS A 79 -4.12 0.88 7.43
N ILE A 80 -2.84 0.81 7.15
CA ILE A 80 -2.24 -0.20 6.30
C ILE A 80 -2.59 -1.55 6.93
N SER A 81 -3.31 -2.39 6.22
CA SER A 81 -3.66 -3.74 6.67
C SER A 81 -2.38 -4.53 6.96
N SER A 82 -2.49 -5.62 7.70
CA SER A 82 -1.34 -6.50 7.95
C SER A 82 -0.72 -7.04 6.66
N GLU A 83 -1.55 -7.35 5.66
CA GLU A 83 -1.10 -7.86 4.36
C GLU A 83 -0.33 -6.79 3.57
N GLU A 84 -0.84 -5.58 3.52
CA GLU A 84 -0.18 -4.45 2.87
C GLU A 84 1.12 -4.08 3.56
N ARG A 85 1.11 -4.01 4.87
CA ARG A 85 2.30 -3.71 5.66
C ARG A 85 3.37 -4.79 5.46
N MET A 86 2.96 -6.06 5.36
CA MET A 86 3.88 -7.15 5.03
C MET A 86 4.56 -6.91 3.67
N ILE A 87 3.82 -6.51 2.65
CA ILE A 87 4.35 -6.21 1.31
C ILE A 87 5.32 -5.03 1.37
N MET A 88 4.96 -3.97 2.08
CA MET A 88 5.82 -2.80 2.25
C MET A 88 7.11 -3.12 3.01
N ILE A 89 7.04 -3.93 4.08
CA ILE A 89 8.22 -4.39 4.83
C ILE A 89 9.13 -5.25 3.93
N LEU A 90 8.55 -6.15 3.14
CA LEU A 90 9.32 -6.97 2.18
C LEU A 90 9.99 -6.11 1.11
N TYR A 91 9.30 -5.09 0.61
CA TYR A 91 9.89 -4.12 -0.31
C TYR A 91 11.07 -3.40 0.35
N ASP A 92 10.90 -2.87 1.55
CA ASP A 92 11.98 -2.21 2.29
C ASP A 92 13.19 -3.13 2.47
N LEU A 93 12.97 -4.38 2.89
CA LEU A 93 14.03 -5.35 3.08
C LEU A 93 14.77 -5.70 1.78
N CYS A 94 14.06 -5.76 0.66
CA CYS A 94 14.67 -5.98 -0.65
C CYS A 94 15.43 -4.74 -1.14
N TRP A 95 14.96 -3.55 -0.74
CA TRP A 95 15.56 -2.28 -1.14
C TRP A 95 16.75 -1.87 -0.28
N ALA A 96 16.66 -2.12 1.03
CA ALA A 96 17.65 -1.68 1.99
C ALA A 96 19.03 -2.30 1.74
N THR A 97 20.06 -1.46 1.83
CA THR A 97 21.47 -1.87 1.90
C THR A 97 21.87 -2.21 3.33
N ASP A 98 21.21 -1.61 4.31
CA ASP A 98 21.49 -1.77 5.73
C ASP A 98 20.46 -2.66 6.44
N LYS A 99 20.83 -3.11 7.62
CA LYS A 99 19.97 -3.92 8.49
C LYS A 99 18.92 -3.03 9.15
N MET A 100 17.68 -3.44 9.15
CA MET A 100 16.58 -2.74 9.81
C MET A 100 16.12 -3.48 11.06
N THR A 101 15.84 -2.74 12.12
CA THR A 101 15.35 -3.29 13.39
C THR A 101 13.83 -3.32 13.43
N ILE A 102 13.25 -4.16 14.31
CA ILE A 102 11.80 -4.16 14.59
C ILE A 102 11.31 -2.77 15.01
N GLN A 103 12.12 -2.01 15.76
CA GLN A 103 11.74 -0.66 16.17
C GLN A 103 11.66 0.29 14.97
N GLN A 104 12.64 0.27 14.07
CA GLN A 104 12.61 1.10 12.86
C GLN A 104 11.39 0.81 11.97
N PHE A 105 10.99 -0.46 11.84
CA PHE A 105 9.75 -0.80 11.16
C PHE A 105 8.50 -0.29 11.91
N ALA A 106 8.47 -0.44 13.25
CA ALA A 106 7.38 0.05 14.07
C ALA A 106 7.21 1.57 13.94
N ASP A 107 8.31 2.31 14.00
CA ASP A 107 8.33 3.77 13.83
C ASP A 107 7.93 4.18 12.41
N LYS A 108 8.47 3.49 11.39
CA LYS A 108 8.18 3.78 9.98
C LYS A 108 6.70 3.58 9.61
N TYR A 109 6.07 2.54 10.15
CA TYR A 109 4.68 2.18 9.82
C TYR A 109 3.68 2.59 10.90
N PHE A 110 4.12 3.38 11.90
CA PHE A 110 3.28 3.92 12.98
C PHE A 110 2.47 2.84 13.71
N VAL A 111 3.08 1.68 13.97
CA VAL A 111 2.46 0.56 14.67
C VAL A 111 3.31 0.08 15.83
N SER A 112 2.73 -0.75 16.71
CA SER A 112 3.47 -1.32 17.83
C SER A 112 4.54 -2.33 17.38
N ARG A 113 5.60 -2.50 18.17
CA ARG A 113 6.59 -3.58 17.97
C ARG A 113 5.94 -4.97 17.97
N GLY A 114 4.87 -5.14 18.76
CA GLY A 114 4.09 -6.38 18.79
C GLY A 114 3.44 -6.67 17.45
N THR A 115 2.86 -5.65 16.82
CA THR A 115 2.28 -5.73 15.48
C THR A 115 3.33 -6.14 14.44
N ILE A 116 4.49 -5.49 14.42
CA ILE A 116 5.60 -5.84 13.51
C ILE A 116 6.09 -7.26 13.75
N ASN A 117 6.21 -7.71 15.02
CA ASN A 117 6.60 -9.10 15.31
C ASN A 117 5.58 -10.10 14.73
N SER A 118 4.28 -9.79 14.80
CA SER A 118 3.23 -10.62 14.19
C SER A 118 3.36 -10.66 12.67
N ASP A 119 3.60 -9.51 12.03
CA ASP A 119 3.82 -9.44 10.58
C ASP A 119 5.05 -10.26 10.15
N PHE A 120 6.13 -10.24 10.93
CA PHE A 120 7.34 -11.03 10.67
C PHE A 120 7.12 -12.54 10.74
N ILE A 121 6.07 -13.03 11.37
CA ILE A 121 5.70 -14.45 11.30
C ILE A 121 5.31 -14.80 9.86
N GLU A 122 4.46 -14.02 9.25
CA GLU A 122 4.00 -14.24 7.87
C GLU A 122 5.11 -13.94 6.84
N ILE A 123 5.89 -12.87 7.06
CA ILE A 123 7.06 -12.53 6.25
C ILE A 123 8.05 -13.71 6.19
N LYS A 124 8.36 -14.33 7.34
CA LYS A 124 9.25 -15.49 7.38
C LYS A 124 8.70 -16.68 6.58
N LYS A 125 7.39 -16.96 6.70
CA LYS A 125 6.73 -18.02 5.92
C LYS A 125 6.80 -17.71 4.42
N TRP A 126 6.52 -16.46 4.03
CA TRP A 126 6.56 -16.01 2.64
C TRP A 126 7.96 -16.14 2.03
N CYS A 127 8.99 -15.68 2.76
CA CYS A 127 10.38 -15.79 2.37
C CYS A 127 10.84 -17.26 2.27
N HIS A 128 10.50 -18.09 3.26
CA HIS A 128 10.84 -19.51 3.26
C HIS A 128 10.26 -20.24 2.04
N LYS A 129 8.97 -20.00 1.72
CA LYS A 129 8.30 -20.61 0.56
C LYS A 129 8.98 -20.25 -0.78
N ARG A 130 9.69 -19.13 -0.83
CA ARG A 130 10.34 -18.60 -2.03
C ARG A 130 11.86 -18.71 -1.99
N HIS A 131 12.39 -19.39 -1.00
CA HIS A 131 13.83 -19.54 -0.78
C HIS A 131 14.58 -18.21 -0.70
N ILE A 132 13.93 -17.17 -0.15
CA ILE A 132 14.52 -15.84 0.08
C ILE A 132 15.28 -15.88 1.41
N PRO A 133 16.59 -15.60 1.42
CA PRO A 133 17.42 -15.70 2.63
C PRO A 133 17.21 -14.51 3.57
N LEU A 134 16.15 -14.55 4.37
CA LEU A 134 15.86 -13.56 5.41
C LEU A 134 16.70 -13.89 6.66
N VAL A 135 17.61 -12.98 7.01
CA VAL A 135 18.51 -13.12 8.15
C VAL A 135 18.09 -12.18 9.27
N SER A 136 17.95 -12.70 10.47
CA SER A 136 17.65 -11.92 11.68
C SER A 136 18.77 -12.09 12.69
N LEU A 137 19.46 -11.00 13.01
CA LEU A 137 20.55 -10.96 13.98
C LEU A 137 20.09 -10.26 15.27
N LYS A 138 20.15 -10.96 16.39
CA LYS A 138 19.73 -10.42 17.70
C LYS A 138 20.47 -9.11 17.99
N GLY A 139 19.73 -8.03 18.23
CA GLY A 139 20.26 -6.70 18.53
C GLY A 139 20.90 -5.95 17.35
N LYS A 140 21.00 -6.57 16.17
CA LYS A 140 21.65 -5.97 14.97
C LYS A 140 20.69 -5.70 13.82
N GLY A 141 19.48 -6.27 13.85
CA GLY A 141 18.46 -6.06 12.85
C GLY A 141 18.24 -7.25 11.91
N ILE A 142 17.43 -6.99 10.90
CA ILE A 142 16.93 -7.96 9.93
C ILE A 142 17.32 -7.46 8.53
N TYR A 143 17.68 -8.37 7.64
CA TYR A 143 18.04 -8.05 6.25
C TYR A 143 17.84 -9.28 5.35
N ILE A 144 17.82 -9.05 4.04
CA ILE A 144 17.85 -10.11 3.03
C ILE A 144 19.30 -10.26 2.55
N ASP A 145 19.85 -11.45 2.73
CA ASP A 145 21.22 -11.79 2.29
C ASP A 145 21.19 -12.22 0.82
N ALA A 146 21.26 -11.25 -0.08
CA ALA A 146 21.11 -11.49 -1.50
C ALA A 146 21.92 -10.51 -2.35
N THR A 147 22.34 -10.99 -3.51
CA THR A 147 22.97 -10.15 -4.54
C THR A 147 21.96 -9.16 -5.13
N GLU A 148 22.45 -8.09 -5.76
CA GLU A 148 21.61 -7.10 -6.42
C GLU A 148 20.66 -7.72 -7.46
N LYS A 149 21.16 -8.67 -8.25
CA LYS A 149 20.33 -9.41 -9.22
C LYS A 149 19.18 -10.17 -8.55
N GLN A 150 19.47 -10.81 -7.43
CA GLN A 150 18.44 -11.54 -6.66
C GLN A 150 17.42 -10.59 -6.03
N ARG A 151 17.87 -9.44 -5.46
CA ARG A 151 16.99 -8.43 -4.90
C ARG A 151 15.99 -7.90 -5.93
N ARG A 152 16.44 -7.61 -7.15
CA ARG A 152 15.56 -7.21 -8.27
C ARG A 152 14.55 -8.30 -8.64
N ALA A 153 14.96 -9.55 -8.63
CA ALA A 153 14.06 -10.67 -8.88
C ALA A 153 12.99 -10.80 -7.78
N TYR A 154 13.38 -10.64 -6.51
CA TYR A 154 12.44 -10.66 -5.38
C TYR A 154 11.46 -9.49 -5.41
N LEU A 155 11.91 -8.28 -5.74
CA LEU A 155 11.05 -7.11 -5.93
C LEU A 155 10.04 -7.34 -7.06
N SER A 156 10.47 -7.88 -8.19
CA SER A 156 9.55 -8.20 -9.30
C SER A 156 8.52 -9.26 -8.92
N GLU A 157 8.91 -10.27 -8.15
CA GLU A 157 7.98 -11.29 -7.63
C GLU A 157 7.00 -10.69 -6.63
N LEU A 158 7.47 -9.79 -5.75
CA LEU A 158 6.65 -9.10 -4.77
C LEU A 158 5.59 -8.24 -5.47
N ILE A 159 5.97 -7.43 -6.46
CA ILE A 159 5.05 -6.61 -7.25
C ILE A 159 4.01 -7.49 -7.95
N ARG A 160 4.43 -8.59 -8.60
CA ARG A 160 3.50 -9.53 -9.23
C ARG A 160 2.52 -10.17 -8.25
N SER A 161 2.97 -10.51 -7.05
CA SER A 161 2.12 -11.13 -6.03
C SER A 161 1.15 -10.12 -5.39
N SER A 162 1.55 -8.85 -5.28
CA SER A 162 0.71 -7.77 -4.77
C SER A 162 -0.42 -7.39 -5.74
N THR A 163 -0.28 -7.68 -7.05
CA THR A 163 -1.33 -7.39 -8.04
C THR A 163 -2.63 -8.18 -7.84
N LYS A 164 -2.68 -9.12 -6.92
CA LYS A 164 -3.91 -9.84 -6.51
C LYS A 164 -4.74 -9.08 -5.48
N LEU A 165 -4.22 -8.01 -4.92
CA LEU A 165 -4.90 -7.13 -3.97
C LEU A 165 -5.55 -5.97 -4.76
N ASP A 166 -6.79 -6.16 -5.22
CA ASP A 166 -7.47 -5.33 -6.23
C ASP A 166 -7.60 -3.83 -5.89
N HIS A 167 -7.47 -3.42 -4.62
CA HIS A 167 -7.65 -2.03 -4.20
C HIS A 167 -6.35 -1.26 -3.93
N TYR A 168 -5.18 -1.91 -3.92
CA TYR A 168 -3.91 -1.29 -3.51
C TYR A 168 -2.80 -1.37 -4.55
N LYS A 169 -3.08 -1.96 -5.71
CA LYS A 169 -2.15 -2.00 -6.85
C LYS A 169 -1.63 -0.61 -7.18
N ASP A 170 -2.56 0.33 -7.28
CA ASP A 170 -2.26 1.67 -7.74
C ASP A 170 -1.47 2.45 -6.68
N PHE A 171 -1.87 2.38 -5.40
CA PHE A 171 -1.20 3.14 -4.34
C PHE A 171 0.24 2.67 -4.08
N ILE A 172 0.46 1.36 -3.88
CA ILE A 172 1.81 0.83 -3.65
C ILE A 172 2.68 1.05 -4.90
N PHE A 173 2.13 0.84 -6.09
CA PHE A 173 2.84 1.03 -7.34
C PHE A 173 3.17 2.51 -7.58
N ILE A 174 2.22 3.41 -7.35
CA ILE A 174 2.40 4.86 -7.44
C ILE A 174 3.47 5.31 -6.45
N GLU A 175 3.39 4.91 -5.18
CA GLU A 175 4.37 5.30 -4.16
C GLU A 175 5.78 4.75 -4.46
N TRP A 176 5.87 3.51 -4.94
CA TRP A 176 7.17 2.91 -5.28
C TRP A 176 7.81 3.50 -6.52
N PHE A 177 7.03 3.98 -7.47
CA PHE A 177 7.51 4.50 -8.76
C PHE A 177 7.18 5.98 -8.98
N LYS A 178 6.82 6.74 -7.94
CA LYS A 178 6.46 8.16 -8.03
C LYS A 178 7.52 9.02 -8.77
N ASP A 179 8.78 8.63 -8.67
CA ASP A 179 9.90 9.32 -9.33
C ASP A 179 10.24 8.73 -10.72
N ILE A 180 9.45 7.77 -11.20
CA ILE A 180 9.69 7.06 -12.46
C ILE A 180 8.50 7.26 -13.40
N ASP A 181 8.73 7.77 -14.57
CA ASP A 181 7.71 7.87 -15.62
C ASP A 181 7.45 6.50 -16.27
N VAL A 182 6.58 5.74 -15.64
CA VAL A 182 6.20 4.38 -16.08
C VAL A 182 5.47 4.42 -17.42
N GLU A 183 4.71 5.46 -17.71
CA GLU A 183 3.99 5.59 -18.99
C GLU A 183 4.96 5.81 -20.16
N THR A 184 6.03 6.58 -19.94
CA THR A 184 7.11 6.69 -20.94
C THR A 184 7.80 5.32 -21.15
N ILE A 185 8.01 4.54 -20.10
CA ILE A 185 8.58 3.18 -20.23
C ILE A 185 7.66 2.29 -21.07
N LYS A 186 6.36 2.25 -20.81
CA LYS A 186 5.36 1.50 -21.58
C LYS A 186 5.35 1.93 -23.06
N THR A 187 5.42 3.24 -23.28
CA THR A 187 5.51 3.80 -24.63
C THR A 187 6.77 3.32 -25.37
N ILE A 188 7.91 3.28 -24.72
CA ILE A 188 9.17 2.78 -25.29
C ILE A 188 9.06 1.30 -25.63
N VAL A 189 8.50 0.48 -24.73
CA VAL A 189 8.28 -0.95 -24.99
C VAL A 189 7.38 -1.14 -26.22
N THR A 190 6.25 -0.44 -26.29
CA THR A 190 5.33 -0.50 -27.45
C THR A 190 6.01 -0.07 -28.77
N LYS A 191 6.85 0.97 -28.73
CA LYS A 191 7.64 1.36 -29.91
C LYS A 191 8.64 0.28 -30.32
N ALA A 192 9.26 -0.39 -29.36
CA ALA A 192 10.19 -1.49 -29.63
C ALA A 192 9.46 -2.70 -30.26
N GLU A 193 8.29 -3.08 -29.73
CA GLU A 193 7.44 -4.12 -30.33
C GLU A 193 7.17 -3.85 -31.81
N LYS A 194 6.69 -2.63 -32.11
CA LYS A 194 6.40 -2.20 -33.49
C LYS A 194 7.64 -2.19 -34.38
N LYS A 195 8.77 -1.70 -33.85
CA LYS A 195 10.02 -1.60 -34.63
C LYS A 195 10.61 -2.96 -34.99
N TYR A 196 10.53 -3.93 -34.08
CA TYR A 196 11.14 -5.24 -34.25
C TYR A 196 10.16 -6.34 -34.67
N GLY A 197 8.87 -6.01 -34.83
CA GLY A 197 7.81 -6.96 -35.20
C GLY A 197 7.59 -8.06 -34.17
N ILE A 198 7.84 -7.76 -32.89
CA ILE A 198 7.67 -8.67 -31.74
C ILE A 198 6.40 -8.23 -30.99
N TRP A 199 5.59 -9.21 -30.61
CA TRP A 199 4.37 -8.94 -29.81
C TRP A 199 4.49 -9.70 -28.47
N LEU A 200 4.50 -8.92 -27.40
CA LEU A 200 4.50 -9.47 -26.04
C LEU A 200 3.05 -9.80 -25.64
N THR A 201 2.89 -10.83 -24.82
CA THR A 201 1.63 -10.99 -24.09
C THR A 201 1.48 -9.88 -23.05
N ASP A 202 0.24 -9.55 -22.62
CA ASP A 202 0.00 -8.53 -21.60
C ASP A 202 0.85 -8.75 -20.34
N ILE A 203 0.97 -10.02 -19.89
CA ILE A 203 1.79 -10.41 -18.75
C ILE A 203 3.27 -10.11 -18.99
N ALA A 204 3.78 -10.39 -20.19
CA ALA A 204 5.18 -10.14 -20.54
C ALA A 204 5.46 -8.64 -20.69
N PHE A 205 4.51 -7.88 -21.26
CA PHE A 205 4.58 -6.43 -21.41
C PHE A 205 4.64 -5.73 -20.05
N GLU A 206 3.71 -6.05 -19.15
CA GLU A 206 3.70 -5.51 -17.79
C GLU A 206 4.96 -5.93 -17.01
N GLY A 207 5.35 -7.19 -17.09
CA GLY A 207 6.56 -7.69 -16.45
C GLY A 207 7.82 -6.96 -16.91
N LEU A 208 7.99 -6.75 -18.21
CA LEU A 208 9.12 -6.00 -18.78
C LEU A 208 9.11 -4.53 -18.34
N SER A 209 7.94 -3.88 -18.36
CA SER A 209 7.78 -2.50 -17.92
C SER A 209 8.18 -2.32 -16.45
N ILE A 210 7.74 -3.22 -15.57
CA ILE A 210 8.12 -3.24 -14.15
C ILE A 210 9.63 -3.46 -13.99
N HIS A 211 10.23 -4.40 -14.71
CA HIS A 211 11.66 -4.65 -14.66
C HIS A 211 12.50 -3.45 -15.07
N LEU A 212 12.07 -2.72 -16.11
CA LEU A 212 12.72 -1.48 -16.55
C LEU A 212 12.58 -0.38 -15.50
N ALA A 213 11.38 -0.17 -14.95
CA ALA A 213 11.14 0.81 -13.89
C ALA A 213 12.01 0.53 -12.66
N LEU A 214 12.05 -0.71 -12.18
CA LEU A 214 12.93 -1.13 -11.07
C LEU A 214 14.41 -0.89 -11.39
N SER A 215 14.84 -1.20 -12.60
CA SER A 215 16.25 -1.02 -13.00
C SER A 215 16.65 0.45 -13.01
N ILE A 216 15.79 1.33 -13.55
CA ILE A 216 16.00 2.77 -13.55
C ILE A 216 16.04 3.31 -12.13
N LYS A 217 15.08 2.96 -11.30
CA LYS A 217 15.02 3.44 -9.91
C LYS A 217 16.24 3.00 -9.10
N ARG A 218 16.70 1.77 -9.25
CA ARG A 218 17.91 1.28 -8.57
C ARG A 218 19.18 1.95 -9.07
N TYR A 219 19.27 2.24 -10.35
CA TYR A 219 20.36 3.02 -10.91
C TYR A 219 20.41 4.43 -10.31
N GLN A 220 19.26 5.11 -10.24
CA GLN A 220 19.15 6.45 -9.66
C GLN A 220 19.50 6.49 -8.16
N SER A 221 19.18 5.44 -7.41
CA SER A 221 19.51 5.33 -5.98
C SER A 221 20.94 4.87 -5.68
N HIS A 222 21.81 4.76 -6.71
CA HIS A 222 23.20 4.30 -6.58
C HIS A 222 23.37 2.91 -5.94
N ASN A 223 22.35 2.08 -6.02
CA ASN A 223 22.35 0.68 -5.53
C ASN A 223 22.74 -0.30 -6.66
N ILE A 224 23.87 -0.04 -7.31
CA ILE A 224 24.43 -0.92 -8.38
C ILE A 224 25.55 -1.77 -7.80
#